data_2819979e623c56952ae9e467c99dec98
#
_entry.id   2819979e623c56952ae9e467c99dec98
#
_cell.length_a   1.000
_cell.length_b   1.000
_cell.length_c   1.000
_cell.angle_alpha   90.00
_cell.angle_beta   90.00
_cell.angle_gamma   90.00
#
_symmetry.space_group_name_H-M   'P 1'
#
loop_
_entity.id
_entity.type
_entity.pdbx_description
1 polymer ?
#
loop_
_entity_poly.entity_id
_entity_poly.type
_entity_poly.pdbx_seq_one_letter_code
_entity_poly.pdbx_strand_id
1 'polypeptide(L)'
;MDATGALTADKREFDAIVVGGGPAGLTAAVALAQAGVSTVLAGRGPAAGDNRTTALLASSVTALETLGVWSLCHDKSAPLRTLRIVDDTGRLWRAPEVKFEADEIGLEAFGWNIENRVLVAALMERSGALPNLTLVEDDALGVAVHPDHVAVTLKHGGTLTAPFAVGADGRKSLCREAALIDVDERTYPQVALTLCFRHTRPHHETSTEFHTPSGQCTVVPLPGNRSSLVWVLGPHDADDKGALDDAKLSLAVERAIHSVLGKVEVEPGRGLFPLGIVTARAFARNRIALAGEAAHVVPPVGAQGLNLGLRDAATIAELAGEAHRGGHDIGGELVLAHYDKMRRADVGSRTIAVDLLNRSLLTDLLPVQGARGLGLYALDRIGPLRRAVMREGVAPHAAQPRLMRGEAI
;
A
#
# COMPACT_ATOMS: atom_id res chain seq x y z
N MET A 1 43.82 7.65 -27.10
CA MET A 1 43.10 8.22 -25.93
C MET A 1 41.64 8.02 -26.18
N ASP A 2 41.09 6.85 -25.86
CA ASP A 2 39.68 6.53 -26.04
C ASP A 2 39.04 6.42 -24.66
N ALA A 3 38.32 7.48 -24.32
CA ALA A 3 37.55 7.55 -23.08
C ALA A 3 36.09 7.20 -23.37
N THR A 4 35.83 5.92 -23.61
CA THR A 4 34.50 5.32 -23.54
C THR A 4 34.55 4.27 -22.44
N GLY A 5 34.30 4.71 -21.23
CA GLY A 5 34.05 3.83 -20.09
C GLY A 5 32.72 3.11 -20.26
N ALA A 6 32.66 2.18 -21.20
CA ALA A 6 31.65 1.14 -21.19
C ALA A 6 31.94 0.29 -19.95
N LEU A 7 31.06 0.33 -18.96
CA LEU A 7 30.98 -0.66 -17.90
C LEU A 7 30.86 -2.03 -18.59
N THR A 8 31.99 -2.68 -18.81
CA THR A 8 32.01 -4.11 -19.10
C THR A 8 31.24 -4.76 -17.96
N ALA A 9 30.12 -5.40 -18.28
CA ALA A 9 29.31 -6.16 -17.36
C ALA A 9 30.19 -7.21 -16.70
N ASP A 10 30.77 -6.86 -15.55
CA ASP A 10 31.22 -7.82 -14.60
C ASP A 10 29.98 -8.64 -14.25
N LYS A 11 29.97 -9.92 -14.52
CA LYS A 11 28.88 -10.84 -14.22
C LYS A 11 28.72 -10.90 -12.70
N ARG A 12 28.12 -9.90 -12.10
CA ARG A 12 27.63 -10.00 -10.73
C ARG A 12 26.41 -10.89 -10.80
N GLU A 13 26.57 -12.13 -10.41
CA GLU A 13 25.46 -13.05 -10.25
C GLU A 13 24.65 -12.59 -9.05
N PHE A 14 23.47 -12.01 -9.28
CA PHE A 14 22.48 -11.76 -8.26
C PHE A 14 21.60 -12.99 -8.10
N ASP A 15 21.13 -13.24 -6.89
CA ASP A 15 20.14 -14.28 -6.62
C ASP A 15 18.73 -13.80 -6.99
N ALA A 16 18.46 -12.52 -6.80
CA ALA A 16 17.16 -11.93 -7.07
C ALA A 16 17.24 -10.54 -7.76
N ILE A 17 16.29 -10.27 -8.67
CA ILE A 17 16.05 -8.95 -9.24
C ILE A 17 14.70 -8.44 -8.74
N VAL A 18 14.65 -7.24 -8.18
CA VAL A 18 13.41 -6.53 -7.89
C VAL A 18 13.20 -5.47 -8.97
N VAL A 19 12.07 -5.48 -9.66
CA VAL A 19 11.71 -4.51 -10.67
C VAL A 19 10.68 -3.55 -10.09
N GLY A 20 11.07 -2.27 -9.94
CA GLY A 20 10.21 -1.20 -9.43
C GLY A 20 10.74 -0.55 -8.15
N GLY A 21 11.02 0.77 -8.22
CA GLY A 21 11.57 1.60 -7.14
C GLY A 21 10.54 2.23 -6.21
N GLY A 22 9.28 1.76 -6.23
CA GLY A 22 8.23 2.19 -5.29
C GLY A 22 8.38 1.57 -3.90
N PRO A 23 7.54 1.98 -2.92
CA PRO A 23 7.63 1.51 -1.53
C PRO A 23 7.59 -0.02 -1.40
N ALA A 24 6.74 -0.72 -2.17
CA ALA A 24 6.65 -2.18 -2.13
C ALA A 24 7.92 -2.85 -2.66
N GLY A 25 8.46 -2.36 -3.79
CA GLY A 25 9.70 -2.90 -4.38
C GLY A 25 10.92 -2.65 -3.49
N LEU A 26 11.08 -1.44 -2.98
CA LEU A 26 12.16 -1.12 -2.04
C LEU A 26 12.07 -1.99 -0.78
N THR A 27 10.86 -2.19 -0.23
CA THR A 27 10.68 -3.06 0.94
C THR A 27 11.04 -4.51 0.61
N ALA A 28 10.64 -5.02 -0.58
CA ALA A 28 11.00 -6.36 -1.01
C ALA A 28 12.52 -6.53 -1.17
N ALA A 29 13.19 -5.53 -1.75
CA ALA A 29 14.65 -5.57 -1.92
C ALA A 29 15.40 -5.55 -0.59
N VAL A 30 15.00 -4.65 0.34
CA VAL A 30 15.57 -4.58 1.70
C VAL A 30 15.34 -5.90 2.44
N ALA A 31 14.13 -6.46 2.37
CA ALA A 31 13.78 -7.69 3.06
C ALA A 31 14.54 -8.91 2.50
N LEU A 32 14.65 -9.04 1.18
CA LEU A 32 15.44 -10.10 0.54
C LEU A 32 16.91 -10.00 0.92
N ALA A 33 17.50 -8.81 0.85
CA ALA A 33 18.88 -8.60 1.24
C ALA A 33 19.12 -8.92 2.72
N GLN A 34 18.19 -8.56 3.61
CA GLN A 34 18.27 -8.88 5.04
C GLN A 34 18.13 -10.39 5.29
N ALA A 35 17.41 -11.12 4.44
CA ALA A 35 17.32 -12.58 4.45
C ALA A 35 18.60 -13.29 3.92
N GLY A 36 19.61 -12.54 3.48
CA GLY A 36 20.87 -13.05 2.96
C GLY A 36 20.90 -13.25 1.44
N VAL A 37 19.83 -12.91 0.73
CA VAL A 37 19.72 -13.05 -0.74
C VAL A 37 20.44 -11.88 -1.42
N SER A 38 21.40 -12.17 -2.32
CA SER A 38 22.07 -11.15 -3.13
C SER A 38 21.07 -10.53 -4.11
N THR A 39 20.76 -9.27 -3.93
CA THR A 39 19.61 -8.63 -4.58
C THR A 39 20.02 -7.40 -5.37
N VAL A 40 19.47 -7.25 -6.58
CA VAL A 40 19.51 -5.99 -7.33
C VAL A 40 18.10 -5.43 -7.48
N LEU A 41 17.92 -4.14 -7.21
CA LEU A 41 16.68 -3.43 -7.52
C LEU A 41 16.89 -2.54 -8.75
N ALA A 42 16.08 -2.75 -9.77
CA ALA A 42 16.01 -1.90 -10.96
C ALA A 42 14.72 -1.06 -10.93
N GLY A 43 14.85 0.25 -10.88
CA GLY A 43 13.72 1.15 -10.89
C GLY A 43 14.04 2.52 -10.32
N ARG A 44 13.26 3.51 -10.73
CA ARG A 44 13.34 4.85 -10.16
C ARG A 44 12.39 4.98 -8.99
N GLY A 45 12.77 5.77 -8.01
CA GLY A 45 11.88 6.21 -6.94
C GLY A 45 10.68 6.99 -7.49
N PRO A 46 9.65 7.25 -6.66
CA PRO A 46 8.50 8.05 -7.05
C PRO A 46 8.93 9.44 -7.56
N ALA A 47 8.15 9.98 -8.52
CA ALA A 47 8.42 11.29 -9.08
C ALA A 47 8.50 12.38 -8.00
N ALA A 48 9.37 13.36 -8.20
CA ALA A 48 9.40 14.57 -7.37
C ALA A 48 8.01 15.22 -7.39
N GLY A 49 7.38 15.38 -6.23
CA GLY A 49 6.02 15.91 -6.10
C GLY A 49 4.93 14.87 -5.80
N ASP A 50 5.28 13.63 -5.55
CA ASP A 50 4.33 12.65 -4.99
C ASP A 50 3.98 13.05 -3.53
N ASN A 51 2.83 13.69 -3.37
CA ASN A 51 2.30 14.13 -2.07
C ASN A 51 1.29 13.13 -1.48
N ARG A 52 1.21 11.92 -2.01
CA ARG A 52 0.39 10.86 -1.43
C ARG A 52 0.92 10.47 -0.07
N THR A 53 0.00 10.08 0.77
CA THR A 53 0.29 9.53 2.10
C THR A 53 -0.19 8.09 2.18
N THR A 54 0.36 7.38 3.12
CA THR A 54 -0.08 6.01 3.44
C THR A 54 -0.25 5.86 4.94
N ALA A 55 -1.41 5.38 5.34
CA ALA A 55 -1.61 4.87 6.68
C ALA A 55 -1.03 3.45 6.75
N LEU A 56 0.11 3.31 7.41
CA LEU A 56 0.74 2.02 7.70
C LEU A 56 0.07 1.40 8.91
N LEU A 57 -0.49 0.21 8.77
CA LEU A 57 -1.08 -0.53 9.87
C LEU A 57 0.00 -1.05 10.84
N ALA A 58 -0.35 -1.31 12.09
CA ALA A 58 0.58 -1.70 13.14
C ALA A 58 1.53 -2.84 12.71
N SER A 59 1.02 -3.90 12.08
CA SER A 59 1.86 -5.02 11.60
C SER A 59 2.85 -4.60 10.51
N SER A 60 2.49 -3.65 9.65
CA SER A 60 3.40 -3.12 8.63
C SER A 60 4.50 -2.27 9.26
N VAL A 61 4.19 -1.51 10.30
CA VAL A 61 5.18 -0.76 11.08
C VAL A 61 6.14 -1.73 11.77
N THR A 62 5.64 -2.78 12.41
CA THR A 62 6.46 -3.85 13.00
C THR A 62 7.44 -4.46 11.99
N ALA A 63 6.99 -4.70 10.74
CA ALA A 63 7.88 -5.17 9.69
C ALA A 63 8.97 -4.15 9.33
N LEU A 64 8.62 -2.87 9.20
CA LEU A 64 9.58 -1.80 8.93
C LEU A 64 10.56 -1.55 10.09
N GLU A 65 10.14 -1.76 11.34
CA GLU A 65 11.00 -1.78 12.52
C GLU A 65 12.03 -2.90 12.44
N THR A 66 11.56 -4.12 12.16
CA THR A 66 12.42 -5.32 12.02
C THR A 66 13.42 -5.17 10.88
N LEU A 67 13.05 -4.45 9.82
CA LEU A 67 13.92 -4.11 8.69
C LEU A 67 14.88 -2.93 9.00
N GLY A 68 14.75 -2.25 10.15
CA GLY A 68 15.54 -1.08 10.51
C GLY A 68 15.22 0.19 9.70
N VAL A 69 14.01 0.24 9.11
CA VAL A 69 13.54 1.38 8.31
C VAL A 69 12.76 2.38 9.16
N TRP A 70 11.96 1.88 10.11
CA TRP A 70 11.00 2.72 10.84
C TRP A 70 11.66 3.82 11.65
N SER A 71 12.79 3.55 12.30
CA SER A 71 13.57 4.54 13.06
C SER A 71 14.07 5.72 12.22
N LEU A 72 14.17 5.58 10.90
CA LEU A 72 14.61 6.63 9.97
C LEU A 72 13.47 7.58 9.57
N CYS A 73 12.21 7.23 9.85
CA CYS A 73 11.06 8.01 9.40
C CYS A 73 9.95 8.19 10.44
N HIS A 74 10.01 7.53 11.59
CA HIS A 74 8.99 7.59 12.64
C HIS A 74 8.59 9.01 13.02
N ASP A 75 9.55 9.90 13.28
CA ASP A 75 9.31 11.27 13.72
C ASP A 75 8.59 12.15 12.69
N LYS A 76 8.50 11.67 11.44
CA LYS A 76 7.81 12.32 10.33
C LYS A 76 6.44 11.67 10.03
N SER A 77 5.96 10.82 10.91
CA SER A 77 4.65 10.16 10.84
C SER A 77 3.72 10.65 11.95
N ALA A 78 2.43 10.38 11.81
CA ALA A 78 1.45 10.68 12.85
C ALA A 78 0.70 9.40 13.25
N PRO A 79 0.58 9.09 14.55
CA PRO A 79 -0.15 7.92 15.02
C PRO A 79 -1.64 8.07 14.76
N LEU A 80 -2.32 6.96 14.55
CA LEU A 80 -3.76 6.84 14.39
C LEU A 80 -4.32 6.12 15.61
N ARG A 81 -4.58 6.86 16.69
CA ARG A 81 -5.05 6.30 17.96
C ARG A 81 -6.56 6.08 17.96
N THR A 82 -7.28 6.94 17.23
CA THR A 82 -8.73 6.86 17.10
C THR A 82 -9.12 6.75 15.64
N LEU A 83 -10.02 5.82 15.33
CA LEU A 83 -10.71 5.74 14.03
C LEU A 83 -12.17 6.11 14.27
N ARG A 84 -12.64 7.15 13.59
CA ARG A 84 -13.99 7.70 13.71
C ARG A 84 -14.74 7.52 12.40
N ILE A 85 -15.92 6.89 12.44
CA ILE A 85 -16.80 6.71 11.29
C ILE A 85 -18.05 7.54 11.51
N VAL A 86 -18.38 8.39 10.54
CA VAL A 86 -19.54 9.28 10.55
C VAL A 86 -20.43 8.97 9.35
N ASP A 87 -21.70 8.69 9.58
CA ASP A 87 -22.69 8.56 8.51
C ASP A 87 -23.14 9.95 8.05
N ASP A 88 -22.59 10.42 6.93
CA ASP A 88 -22.88 11.69 6.27
C ASP A 88 -23.64 11.49 4.95
N THR A 89 -24.43 10.41 4.86
CA THR A 89 -25.19 10.08 3.65
C THR A 89 -26.40 11.01 3.43
N GLY A 90 -26.75 11.87 4.39
CA GLY A 90 -27.93 12.75 4.31
C GLY A 90 -29.28 12.02 4.40
N ARG A 91 -29.27 10.72 4.67
CA ARG A 91 -30.49 9.87 4.71
C ARG A 91 -31.27 10.06 6.00
N LEU A 92 -32.57 9.72 5.96
CA LEU A 92 -33.45 9.86 7.13
C LEU A 92 -33.01 8.96 8.29
N TRP A 93 -32.52 7.74 8.00
CA TRP A 93 -32.00 6.80 8.98
C TRP A 93 -30.47 6.80 8.88
N ARG A 94 -29.83 7.46 9.82
CA ARG A 94 -28.36 7.53 9.92
C ARG A 94 -27.86 6.49 10.92
N ALA A 95 -26.74 5.86 10.60
CA ALA A 95 -26.01 5.07 11.58
C ALA A 95 -25.43 5.97 12.67
N PRO A 96 -25.31 5.51 13.91
CA PRO A 96 -24.60 6.25 14.94
C PRO A 96 -23.14 6.49 14.53
N GLU A 97 -22.57 7.57 15.02
CA GLU A 97 -21.13 7.77 14.98
C GLU A 97 -20.45 6.66 15.78
N VAL A 98 -19.44 6.03 15.18
CA VAL A 98 -18.66 4.97 15.85
C VAL A 98 -17.21 5.43 15.96
N LYS A 99 -16.66 5.34 17.18
CA LYS A 99 -15.26 5.58 17.46
C LYS A 99 -14.62 4.29 17.92
N PHE A 100 -13.48 3.96 17.37
CA PHE A 100 -12.63 2.85 17.77
C PHE A 100 -11.35 3.43 18.35
N GLU A 101 -10.99 3.00 19.55
CA GLU A 101 -9.76 3.40 20.24
C GLU A 101 -8.76 2.25 20.19
N ALA A 102 -7.49 2.55 19.86
CA ALA A 102 -6.48 1.50 19.69
C ALA A 102 -6.19 0.73 20.99
N ASP A 103 -6.30 1.38 22.13
CA ASP A 103 -6.12 0.81 23.46
C ASP A 103 -7.15 -0.26 23.81
N GLU A 104 -8.36 -0.24 23.21
CA GLU A 104 -9.38 -1.30 23.37
C GLU A 104 -8.88 -2.70 22.98
N ILE A 105 -7.85 -2.76 22.13
CA ILE A 105 -7.23 -4.02 21.67
C ILE A 105 -5.76 -4.13 22.10
N GLY A 106 -5.30 -3.22 22.98
CA GLY A 106 -3.95 -3.24 23.55
C GLY A 106 -2.87 -2.68 22.62
N LEU A 107 -3.24 -1.86 21.63
CA LEU A 107 -2.28 -1.19 20.73
C LEU A 107 -2.08 0.26 21.15
N GLU A 108 -0.88 0.79 20.91
CA GLU A 108 -0.59 2.21 21.05
C GLU A 108 -1.34 3.04 19.99
N ALA A 109 -1.37 2.53 18.76
CA ALA A 109 -2.07 3.10 17.63
C ALA A 109 -2.49 1.97 16.66
N PHE A 110 -3.54 2.17 15.88
CA PHE A 110 -3.92 1.26 14.78
C PHE A 110 -2.87 1.21 13.67
N GLY A 111 -2.08 2.27 13.58
CA GLY A 111 -1.04 2.48 12.59
C GLY A 111 -0.56 3.92 12.60
N TRP A 112 0.23 4.29 11.61
CA TRP A 112 0.79 5.64 11.46
C TRP A 112 0.63 6.12 10.03
N ASN A 113 0.23 7.37 9.86
CA ASN A 113 0.16 7.99 8.55
C ASN A 113 1.48 8.70 8.24
N ILE A 114 2.00 8.47 7.05
CA ILE A 114 3.28 9.00 6.59
C ILE A 114 3.19 9.43 5.11
N GLU A 115 3.89 10.47 4.72
CA GLU A 115 4.05 10.84 3.33
C GLU A 115 4.91 9.79 2.60
N ASN A 116 4.47 9.33 1.42
CA ASN A 116 5.18 8.29 0.65
C ASN A 116 6.64 8.66 0.39
N ARG A 117 6.91 9.94 0.09
CA ARG A 117 8.28 10.43 -0.13
C ARG A 117 9.20 10.24 1.08
N VAL A 118 8.65 10.35 2.30
CA VAL A 118 9.41 10.16 3.55
C VAL A 118 9.73 8.67 3.74
N LEU A 119 8.74 7.81 3.53
CA LEU A 119 8.94 6.36 3.61
C LEU A 119 9.96 5.87 2.58
N VAL A 120 9.84 6.34 1.33
CA VAL A 120 10.79 5.98 0.26
C VAL A 120 12.20 6.44 0.58
N ALA A 121 12.38 7.68 1.09
CA ALA A 121 13.70 8.16 1.49
C ALA A 121 14.33 7.27 2.58
N ALA A 122 13.54 6.86 3.59
CA ALA A 122 14.01 5.94 4.64
C ALA A 122 14.37 4.55 4.08
N LEU A 123 13.57 4.01 3.16
CA LEU A 123 13.85 2.74 2.48
C LEU A 123 15.13 2.83 1.64
N MET A 124 15.34 3.91 0.91
CA MET A 124 16.55 4.16 0.12
C MET A 124 17.80 4.27 1.02
N GLU A 125 17.69 5.00 2.13
CA GLU A 125 18.77 5.12 3.11
C GLU A 125 19.13 3.74 3.68
N ARG A 126 18.12 2.95 4.10
CA ARG A 126 18.33 1.59 4.58
C ARG A 126 18.93 0.67 3.53
N SER A 127 18.52 0.81 2.27
CA SER A 127 19.06 0.04 1.14
C SER A 127 20.57 0.26 0.97
N GLY A 128 21.03 1.50 1.09
CA GLY A 128 22.45 1.84 0.99
C GLY A 128 23.32 1.27 2.11
N ALA A 129 22.71 0.84 3.22
CA ALA A 129 23.42 0.22 4.35
C ALA A 129 23.55 -1.32 4.22
N LEU A 130 22.96 -1.94 3.20
CA LEU A 130 22.99 -3.39 2.99
C LEU A 130 24.02 -3.76 1.92
N PRO A 131 25.11 -4.49 2.27
CA PRO A 131 26.22 -4.75 1.34
C PRO A 131 25.86 -5.68 0.18
N ASN A 132 24.80 -6.47 0.33
CA ASN A 132 24.30 -7.42 -0.67
C ASN A 132 23.05 -6.89 -1.42
N LEU A 133 22.77 -5.59 -1.33
CA LEU A 133 21.74 -4.91 -2.10
C LEU A 133 22.37 -3.87 -3.05
N THR A 134 22.12 -4.03 -4.33
CA THR A 134 22.54 -3.07 -5.36
C THR A 134 21.32 -2.31 -5.89
N LEU A 135 21.39 -0.99 -5.95
CA LEU A 135 20.34 -0.14 -6.54
C LEU A 135 20.79 0.31 -7.93
N VAL A 136 19.91 0.14 -8.92
CA VAL A 136 20.08 0.61 -10.29
C VAL A 136 18.93 1.55 -10.61
N GLU A 137 19.21 2.84 -10.67
CA GLU A 137 18.23 3.90 -11.00
C GLU A 137 17.94 3.95 -12.49
N ASP A 138 17.40 2.86 -13.03
CA ASP A 138 17.02 2.75 -14.42
C ASP A 138 15.70 2.00 -14.58
N ASP A 139 14.94 2.36 -15.62
CA ASP A 139 13.65 1.74 -15.92
C ASP A 139 13.85 0.40 -16.67
N ALA A 140 13.08 -0.61 -16.32
CA ALA A 140 12.97 -1.82 -17.10
C ALA A 140 12.18 -1.54 -18.39
N LEU A 141 12.71 -1.96 -19.54
CA LEU A 141 12.06 -1.93 -20.85
C LEU A 141 11.46 -3.27 -21.25
N GLY A 142 11.98 -4.35 -20.72
CA GLY A 142 11.51 -5.70 -21.04
C GLY A 142 11.97 -6.71 -19.99
N VAL A 143 11.18 -7.76 -19.86
CA VAL A 143 11.45 -8.90 -19.00
C VAL A 143 11.33 -10.16 -19.83
N ALA A 144 12.32 -11.03 -19.81
CA ALA A 144 12.31 -12.33 -20.48
C ALA A 144 12.52 -13.44 -19.45
N VAL A 145 11.69 -14.46 -19.53
CA VAL A 145 11.77 -15.63 -18.66
C VAL A 145 12.47 -16.78 -19.39
N HIS A 146 13.45 -17.36 -18.74
CA HIS A 146 14.17 -18.56 -19.19
C HIS A 146 13.93 -19.71 -18.21
N PRO A 147 14.25 -20.96 -18.57
CA PRO A 147 14.02 -22.10 -17.69
C PRO A 147 14.69 -21.99 -16.31
N ASP A 148 15.87 -21.36 -16.26
CA ASP A 148 16.75 -21.27 -15.10
C ASP A 148 16.93 -19.85 -14.55
N HIS A 149 16.55 -18.81 -15.30
CA HIS A 149 16.70 -17.41 -14.89
C HIS A 149 15.65 -16.48 -15.50
N VAL A 150 15.62 -15.25 -14.99
CA VAL A 150 14.89 -14.10 -15.56
C VAL A 150 15.90 -13.07 -16.01
N ALA A 151 15.69 -12.49 -17.19
CA ALA A 151 16.50 -11.41 -17.75
C ALA A 151 15.67 -10.11 -17.82
N VAL A 152 16.19 -9.03 -17.25
CA VAL A 152 15.56 -7.70 -17.25
C VAL A 152 16.41 -6.73 -18.06
N THR A 153 15.87 -6.26 -19.18
CA THR A 153 16.53 -5.27 -20.05
C THR A 153 16.25 -3.87 -19.53
N LEU A 154 17.30 -3.08 -19.32
CA LEU A 154 17.23 -1.71 -18.81
C LEU A 154 17.19 -0.69 -19.96
N LYS A 155 16.64 0.49 -19.68
CA LYS A 155 16.44 1.56 -20.65
C LYS A 155 17.75 2.19 -21.16
N HIS A 156 18.70 2.43 -20.24
CA HIS A 156 19.96 3.11 -20.58
C HIS A 156 21.13 2.12 -20.77
N GLY A 157 20.83 0.86 -20.82
CA GLY A 157 21.74 -0.18 -21.24
C GLY A 157 21.98 -1.29 -20.22
N GLY A 158 22.33 -2.44 -20.78
CA GLY A 158 22.58 -3.64 -20.01
C GLY A 158 21.35 -4.49 -19.77
N THR A 159 21.62 -5.71 -19.38
CA THR A 159 20.62 -6.70 -18.97
C THR A 159 21.04 -7.28 -17.65
N LEU A 160 20.13 -7.26 -16.68
CA LEU A 160 20.31 -7.94 -15.39
C LEU A 160 19.74 -9.36 -15.50
N THR A 161 20.43 -10.32 -14.91
CA THR A 161 19.98 -11.71 -14.86
C THR A 161 20.03 -12.26 -13.45
N ALA A 162 19.00 -13.01 -13.04
CA ALA A 162 18.98 -13.74 -11.78
C ALA A 162 18.03 -14.94 -11.87
N PRO A 163 18.19 -15.96 -11.00
CA PRO A 163 17.27 -17.10 -10.93
C PRO A 163 15.83 -16.73 -10.58
N PHE A 164 15.62 -15.58 -9.93
CA PHE A 164 14.34 -15.13 -9.41
C PHE A 164 14.11 -13.64 -9.63
N ALA A 165 12.87 -13.24 -9.92
CA ALA A 165 12.49 -11.85 -10.00
C ALA A 165 11.24 -11.52 -9.17
N VAL A 166 11.22 -10.31 -8.61
CA VAL A 166 10.06 -9.72 -7.95
C VAL A 166 9.55 -8.57 -8.78
N GLY A 167 8.34 -8.70 -9.32
CA GLY A 167 7.65 -7.64 -10.05
C GLY A 167 6.90 -6.73 -9.07
N ALA A 168 7.43 -5.53 -8.86
CA ALA A 168 6.81 -4.45 -8.09
C ALA A 168 6.67 -3.17 -8.93
N ASP A 169 6.49 -3.35 -10.24
CA ASP A 169 6.54 -2.37 -11.33
C ASP A 169 5.16 -1.76 -11.67
N GLY A 170 4.21 -1.86 -10.72
CA GLY A 170 2.95 -1.14 -10.75
C GLY A 170 1.88 -1.76 -11.64
N ARG A 171 0.81 -1.02 -11.88
CA ARG A 171 -0.42 -1.50 -12.56
C ARG A 171 -0.17 -2.08 -13.95
N LYS A 172 0.77 -1.50 -14.71
CA LYS A 172 1.16 -1.93 -16.07
C LYS A 172 2.43 -2.78 -16.02
N SER A 173 2.44 -3.80 -15.18
CA SER A 173 3.61 -4.62 -14.86
C SER A 173 4.11 -5.42 -16.06
N LEU A 174 5.35 -5.16 -16.48
CA LEU A 174 6.09 -5.97 -17.45
C LEU A 174 6.41 -7.36 -16.89
N CYS A 175 6.68 -7.44 -15.57
CA CYS A 175 6.93 -8.71 -14.89
C CYS A 175 5.71 -9.63 -14.95
N ARG A 176 4.51 -9.07 -14.72
CA ARG A 176 3.27 -9.84 -14.81
C ARG A 176 3.01 -10.35 -16.23
N GLU A 177 3.22 -9.51 -17.24
CA GLU A 177 3.10 -9.89 -18.65
C GLU A 177 4.09 -11.00 -19.01
N ALA A 178 5.37 -10.86 -18.63
CA ALA A 178 6.41 -11.86 -18.88
C ALA A 178 6.12 -13.19 -18.17
N ALA A 179 5.52 -13.15 -16.98
CA ALA A 179 5.10 -14.34 -16.25
C ALA A 179 3.84 -15.01 -16.84
N LEU A 180 3.21 -14.42 -17.86
CA LEU A 180 1.94 -14.88 -18.46
C LEU A 180 0.82 -14.98 -17.41
N ILE A 181 0.69 -13.96 -16.58
CA ILE A 181 -0.32 -13.87 -15.52
C ILE A 181 -1.40 -12.86 -15.94
N ASP A 182 -2.62 -13.35 -16.11
CA ASP A 182 -3.78 -12.52 -16.35
C ASP A 182 -4.27 -11.81 -15.08
N VAL A 183 -5.12 -10.80 -15.27
CA VAL A 183 -5.79 -10.08 -14.18
C VAL A 183 -7.31 -10.20 -14.29
N ASP A 184 -7.97 -10.15 -13.15
CA ASP A 184 -9.39 -9.81 -13.05
C ASP A 184 -9.50 -8.33 -12.68
N GLU A 185 -10.21 -7.56 -13.51
CA GLU A 185 -10.34 -6.12 -13.35
C GLU A 185 -11.80 -5.70 -13.21
N ARG A 186 -12.05 -4.76 -12.32
CA ARG A 186 -13.35 -4.10 -12.15
C ARG A 186 -13.14 -2.62 -11.90
N THR A 187 -13.84 -1.78 -12.65
CA THR A 187 -13.86 -0.34 -12.46
C THR A 187 -15.07 0.10 -11.66
N TYR A 188 -14.93 1.22 -10.93
CA TYR A 188 -16.03 1.90 -10.25
C TYR A 188 -16.29 3.26 -10.91
N PRO A 189 -17.54 3.75 -10.89
CA PRO A 189 -17.86 5.11 -11.35
C PRO A 189 -17.46 6.15 -10.28
N GLN A 190 -16.22 6.08 -9.82
CA GLN A 190 -15.68 6.88 -8.72
C GLN A 190 -14.24 7.28 -9.01
N VAL A 191 -13.87 8.46 -8.51
CA VAL A 191 -12.50 8.99 -8.53
C VAL A 191 -12.14 9.45 -7.12
N ALA A 192 -10.96 9.11 -6.64
CA ALA A 192 -10.42 9.65 -5.40
C ALA A 192 -9.64 10.93 -5.68
N LEU A 193 -10.07 12.05 -5.11
CA LEU A 193 -9.28 13.26 -4.95
C LEU A 193 -8.41 13.11 -3.70
N THR A 194 -7.09 13.20 -3.86
CA THR A 194 -6.14 13.15 -2.74
C THR A 194 -5.37 14.45 -2.64
N LEU A 195 -5.13 14.91 -1.43
CA LEU A 195 -4.34 16.10 -1.14
C LEU A 195 -3.91 16.12 0.33
N CYS A 196 -2.97 17.01 0.67
CA CYS A 196 -2.65 17.37 2.05
C CYS A 196 -3.12 18.79 2.32
N PHE A 197 -3.40 19.11 3.60
CA PHE A 197 -3.85 20.42 4.01
C PHE A 197 -3.44 20.73 5.45
N ARG A 198 -3.31 22.02 5.74
CA ARG A 198 -3.15 22.59 7.09
C ARG A 198 -4.51 22.95 7.67
N HIS A 199 -4.59 22.97 9.00
CA HIS A 199 -5.84 23.31 9.69
C HIS A 199 -5.59 23.98 11.04
N THR A 200 -6.62 24.65 11.58
CA THR A 200 -6.45 25.49 12.78
C THR A 200 -6.78 24.81 14.10
N ARG A 201 -7.49 23.67 14.06
CA ARG A 201 -7.83 22.90 15.28
C ARG A 201 -7.07 21.58 15.27
N PRO A 202 -6.57 21.08 16.40
CA PRO A 202 -5.85 19.82 16.45
C PRO A 202 -6.74 18.63 16.06
N HIS A 203 -6.17 17.66 15.35
CA HIS A 203 -6.85 16.42 14.94
C HIS A 203 -6.89 15.36 16.04
N HIS A 204 -6.16 15.54 17.15
CA HIS A 204 -6.12 14.60 18.29
C HIS A 204 -5.84 13.15 17.84
N GLU A 205 -4.95 12.96 16.85
CA GLU A 205 -4.55 11.63 16.35
C GLU A 205 -5.74 10.76 15.87
N THR A 206 -6.84 11.44 15.48
CA THR A 206 -8.09 10.82 15.04
C THR A 206 -8.19 10.84 13.52
N SER A 207 -8.23 9.66 12.91
CA SER A 207 -8.66 9.51 11.52
C SER A 207 -10.18 9.51 11.45
N THR A 208 -10.75 10.39 10.64
CA THR A 208 -12.21 10.51 10.49
C THR A 208 -12.63 10.17 9.08
N GLU A 209 -13.53 9.21 8.95
CA GLU A 209 -14.13 8.78 7.69
C GLU A 209 -15.61 9.18 7.67
N PHE A 210 -15.95 10.12 6.77
CA PHE A 210 -17.33 10.51 6.49
C PHE A 210 -17.86 9.64 5.34
N HIS A 211 -18.90 8.88 5.60
CA HIS A 211 -19.60 8.09 4.59
C HIS A 211 -20.60 8.98 3.86
N THR A 212 -20.32 9.34 2.63
CA THR A 212 -21.17 10.18 1.77
C THR A 212 -21.90 9.35 0.71
N PRO A 213 -22.90 9.89 0.00
CA PRO A 213 -23.56 9.17 -1.09
C PRO A 213 -22.64 8.75 -2.24
N SER A 214 -21.56 9.50 -2.48
CA SER A 214 -20.61 9.21 -3.56
C SER A 214 -19.49 8.23 -3.14
N GLY A 215 -19.34 7.97 -1.85
CA GLY A 215 -18.25 7.17 -1.26
C GLY A 215 -17.81 7.73 0.07
N GLN A 216 -16.54 7.58 0.39
CA GLN A 216 -15.98 8.10 1.63
C GLN A 216 -15.18 9.40 1.42
N CYS A 217 -15.20 10.26 2.44
CA CYS A 217 -14.30 11.40 2.59
C CYS A 217 -13.49 11.17 3.87
N THR A 218 -12.24 10.76 3.74
CA THR A 218 -11.40 10.34 4.86
C THR A 218 -10.32 11.35 5.12
N VAL A 219 -10.26 11.86 6.34
CA VAL A 219 -9.21 12.75 6.84
C VAL A 219 -8.28 11.96 7.74
N VAL A 220 -6.98 11.99 7.44
CA VAL A 220 -5.98 11.19 8.16
C VAL A 220 -4.90 12.13 8.71
N PRO A 221 -4.59 12.07 10.03
CA PRO A 221 -3.56 12.88 10.66
C PRO A 221 -2.19 12.83 9.98
N LEU A 222 -1.50 13.96 9.97
CA LEU A 222 -0.08 14.13 9.68
C LEU A 222 0.57 14.91 10.83
N PRO A 223 1.90 14.95 10.96
CA PRO A 223 2.56 15.69 12.04
C PRO A 223 2.14 17.16 12.10
N GLY A 224 1.91 17.66 13.32
CA GLY A 224 1.40 18.99 13.57
C GLY A 224 -0.09 19.17 13.22
N ASN A 225 -0.49 20.39 12.91
CA ASN A 225 -1.86 20.68 12.47
C ASN A 225 -1.98 20.48 10.94
N ARG A 226 -1.67 19.29 10.47
CA ARG A 226 -1.77 18.86 9.06
C ARG A 226 -2.54 17.55 8.98
N SER A 227 -3.21 17.36 7.87
CA SER A 227 -3.89 16.09 7.54
C SER A 227 -3.82 15.82 6.06
N SER A 228 -3.93 14.56 5.68
CA SER A 228 -4.21 14.16 4.31
C SER A 228 -5.70 13.88 4.14
N LEU A 229 -6.18 14.06 2.91
CA LEU A 229 -7.54 13.79 2.50
C LEU A 229 -7.56 12.75 1.39
N VAL A 230 -8.45 11.79 1.53
CA VAL A 230 -8.90 10.92 0.43
C VAL A 230 -10.40 11.15 0.28
N TRP A 231 -10.80 11.83 -0.80
CA TRP A 231 -12.21 12.18 -1.04
C TRP A 231 -12.71 11.45 -2.28
N VAL A 232 -13.56 10.46 -2.08
CA VAL A 232 -14.17 9.67 -3.15
C VAL A 232 -15.41 10.39 -3.68
N LEU A 233 -15.41 10.65 -4.98
CA LEU A 233 -16.40 11.46 -5.69
C LEU A 233 -16.85 10.73 -6.96
N GLY A 234 -18.00 11.16 -7.50
CA GLY A 234 -18.33 10.85 -8.88
C GLY A 234 -17.33 11.51 -9.85
N PRO A 235 -17.13 10.99 -11.08
CA PRO A 235 -16.12 11.53 -12.01
C PRO A 235 -16.28 13.02 -12.29
N HIS A 236 -17.51 13.49 -12.55
CA HIS A 236 -17.78 14.90 -12.82
C HIS A 236 -17.44 15.80 -11.61
N ASP A 237 -17.87 15.41 -10.41
CA ASP A 237 -17.58 16.17 -9.19
C ASP A 237 -16.07 16.19 -8.88
N ALA A 238 -15.35 15.12 -9.22
CA ALA A 238 -13.92 15.04 -9.03
C ALA A 238 -13.18 16.00 -9.97
N ASP A 239 -13.60 16.08 -11.23
CA ASP A 239 -13.04 17.01 -12.21
C ASP A 239 -13.32 18.46 -11.81
N ASP A 240 -14.55 18.79 -11.40
CA ASP A 240 -14.94 20.12 -10.94
C ASP A 240 -14.10 20.55 -9.74
N LYS A 241 -13.94 19.68 -8.72
CA LYS A 241 -13.15 20.00 -7.53
C LYS A 241 -11.65 20.03 -7.82
N GLY A 242 -11.17 19.16 -8.69
CA GLY A 242 -9.79 19.17 -9.16
C GLY A 242 -9.38 20.45 -9.88
N ALA A 243 -10.33 21.10 -10.57
CA ALA A 243 -10.13 22.34 -11.30
C ALA A 243 -10.21 23.62 -10.43
N LEU A 244 -10.67 23.52 -9.17
CA LEU A 244 -10.76 24.69 -8.28
C LEU A 244 -9.36 25.25 -7.98
N ASP A 245 -9.30 26.58 -7.79
CA ASP A 245 -8.12 27.20 -7.15
C ASP A 245 -8.01 26.76 -5.68
N ASP A 246 -6.82 26.92 -5.09
CA ASP A 246 -6.53 26.41 -3.74
C ASP A 246 -7.43 27.05 -2.66
N ALA A 247 -7.83 28.32 -2.83
CA ALA A 247 -8.71 28.98 -1.87
C ALA A 247 -10.13 28.40 -1.90
N LYS A 248 -10.69 28.19 -3.10
CA LYS A 248 -12.01 27.56 -3.25
C LYS A 248 -12.00 26.10 -2.85
N LEU A 249 -10.93 25.37 -3.17
CA LEU A 249 -10.78 23.98 -2.75
C LEU A 249 -10.66 23.85 -1.23
N SER A 250 -9.94 24.76 -0.58
CA SER A 250 -9.84 24.83 0.89
C SER A 250 -11.23 24.98 1.53
N LEU A 251 -12.07 25.88 1.00
CA LEU A 251 -13.46 26.03 1.47
C LEU A 251 -14.32 24.80 1.17
N ALA A 252 -14.09 24.13 0.03
CA ALA A 252 -14.83 22.91 -0.32
C ALA A 252 -14.47 21.76 0.64
N VAL A 253 -13.17 21.58 0.95
CA VAL A 253 -12.69 20.59 1.93
C VAL A 253 -13.23 20.91 3.32
N GLU A 254 -13.14 22.17 3.78
CA GLU A 254 -13.66 22.59 5.09
C GLU A 254 -15.14 22.24 5.26
N ARG A 255 -15.95 22.48 4.24
CA ARG A 255 -17.39 22.13 4.23
C ARG A 255 -17.60 20.62 4.23
N ALA A 256 -16.84 19.87 3.42
CA ALA A 256 -16.97 18.42 3.32
C ALA A 256 -16.66 17.69 4.64
N ILE A 257 -15.77 18.27 5.45
CA ILE A 257 -15.43 17.73 6.77
C ILE A 257 -16.15 18.46 7.91
N HIS A 258 -17.22 19.20 7.61
CA HIS A 258 -18.04 19.94 8.61
C HIS A 258 -17.23 20.85 9.54
N SER A 259 -16.15 21.45 9.06
CA SER A 259 -15.24 22.32 9.82
C SER A 259 -14.73 21.70 11.13
N VAL A 260 -14.69 20.38 11.26
CA VAL A 260 -14.22 19.69 12.50
C VAL A 260 -12.78 20.06 12.85
N LEU A 261 -11.95 20.34 11.84
CA LEU A 261 -10.57 20.80 11.99
C LEU A 261 -10.40 22.33 11.91
N GLY A 262 -11.50 23.08 11.90
CA GLY A 262 -11.49 24.53 11.76
C GLY A 262 -11.21 24.98 10.33
N LYS A 263 -10.49 26.10 10.16
CA LYS A 263 -10.12 26.60 8.84
C LYS A 263 -9.12 25.68 8.18
N VAL A 264 -9.29 25.47 6.87
CA VAL A 264 -8.46 24.59 6.04
C VAL A 264 -7.66 25.42 5.03
N GLU A 265 -6.41 25.04 4.82
CA GLU A 265 -5.53 25.56 3.78
C GLU A 265 -4.91 24.37 3.02
N VAL A 266 -5.32 24.17 1.77
CA VAL A 266 -4.84 23.07 0.92
C VAL A 266 -3.37 23.31 0.54
N GLU A 267 -2.57 22.27 0.63
CA GLU A 267 -1.16 22.28 0.17
C GLU A 267 -1.09 21.92 -1.31
N PRO A 268 -0.04 22.38 -2.04
CA PRO A 268 0.17 21.98 -3.45
C PRO A 268 0.32 20.46 -3.62
N GLY A 269 -0.08 19.95 -4.80
CA GLY A 269 0.16 18.54 -5.16
C GLY A 269 -1.05 17.63 -4.97
N ARG A 270 -2.25 18.11 -5.34
CA ARG A 270 -3.45 17.27 -5.44
C ARG A 270 -3.35 16.25 -6.56
N GLY A 271 -4.01 15.10 -6.40
CA GLY A 271 -4.11 14.06 -7.41
C GLY A 271 -5.54 13.53 -7.57
N LEU A 272 -5.89 13.11 -8.79
CA LEU A 272 -7.14 12.45 -9.13
C LEU A 272 -6.84 11.02 -9.58
N PHE A 273 -7.44 10.03 -8.92
CA PHE A 273 -7.18 8.61 -9.16
C PHE A 273 -8.49 7.86 -9.41
N PRO A 274 -8.75 7.39 -10.65
CA PRO A 274 -9.88 6.51 -10.93
C PRO A 274 -9.82 5.25 -10.06
N LEU A 275 -10.96 4.87 -9.47
CA LEU A 275 -11.06 3.73 -8.58
C LEU A 275 -11.39 2.45 -9.34
N GLY A 276 -10.79 1.36 -8.90
CA GLY A 276 -11.04 0.02 -9.42
C GLY A 276 -10.38 -1.03 -8.55
N ILE A 277 -10.67 -2.27 -8.84
CA ILE A 277 -9.99 -3.45 -8.31
C ILE A 277 -9.29 -4.13 -9.48
N VAL A 278 -8.02 -4.45 -9.30
CA VAL A 278 -7.26 -5.35 -10.18
C VAL A 278 -6.68 -6.44 -9.29
N THR A 279 -6.84 -7.69 -9.67
CA THR A 279 -6.25 -8.81 -8.95
C THR A 279 -5.62 -9.77 -9.95
N ALA A 280 -4.35 -10.06 -9.79
CA ALA A 280 -3.65 -11.06 -10.58
C ALA A 280 -4.25 -12.45 -10.31
N ARG A 281 -4.46 -13.24 -11.37
CA ARG A 281 -5.01 -14.61 -11.27
C ARG A 281 -4.03 -15.60 -10.66
N ALA A 282 -2.74 -15.23 -10.66
CA ALA A 282 -1.69 -15.90 -9.92
C ALA A 282 -0.74 -14.83 -9.34
N PHE A 283 -0.21 -15.04 -8.14
CA PHE A 283 0.72 -14.11 -7.50
C PHE A 283 2.18 -14.45 -7.81
N ALA A 284 2.44 -15.65 -8.32
CA ALA A 284 3.76 -16.05 -8.80
C ALA A 284 3.65 -17.10 -9.89
N ARG A 285 4.55 -17.01 -10.86
CA ARG A 285 4.67 -17.96 -11.96
C ARG A 285 5.98 -17.71 -12.72
N ASN A 286 6.55 -18.77 -13.30
CA ASN A 286 7.68 -18.62 -14.24
C ASN A 286 8.83 -17.80 -13.64
N ARG A 287 9.32 -18.17 -12.46
CA ARG A 287 10.43 -17.53 -11.73
C ARG A 287 10.15 -16.08 -11.28
N ILE A 288 8.92 -15.60 -11.40
CA ILE A 288 8.51 -14.25 -11.02
C ILE A 288 7.45 -14.31 -9.92
N ALA A 289 7.66 -13.56 -8.84
CA ALA A 289 6.65 -13.23 -7.83
C ALA A 289 6.21 -11.78 -7.97
N LEU A 290 4.92 -11.50 -7.85
CA LEU A 290 4.35 -10.16 -7.97
C LEU A 290 4.10 -9.56 -6.59
N ALA A 291 4.39 -8.27 -6.42
CA ALA A 291 4.13 -7.52 -5.19
C ALA A 291 3.47 -6.17 -5.47
N GLY A 292 2.65 -5.71 -4.52
CA GLY A 292 1.98 -4.41 -4.60
C GLY A 292 1.06 -4.27 -5.82
N GLU A 293 1.05 -3.12 -6.48
CA GLU A 293 0.13 -2.84 -7.59
C GLU A 293 0.36 -3.71 -8.85
N ALA A 294 1.48 -4.42 -8.95
CA ALA A 294 1.68 -5.43 -9.97
C ALA A 294 0.80 -6.68 -9.74
N ALA A 295 0.53 -7.01 -8.48
CA ALA A 295 -0.29 -8.13 -8.07
C ALA A 295 -1.76 -7.75 -7.80
N HIS A 296 -1.98 -6.60 -7.16
CA HIS A 296 -3.32 -6.18 -6.73
C HIS A 296 -3.44 -4.65 -6.62
N VAL A 297 -4.57 -4.15 -7.06
CA VAL A 297 -5.00 -2.77 -6.85
C VAL A 297 -6.33 -2.80 -6.13
N VAL A 298 -6.46 -2.06 -5.05
CA VAL A 298 -7.70 -1.97 -4.26
C VAL A 298 -8.07 -0.51 -4.02
N PRO A 299 -9.35 -0.18 -3.90
CA PRO A 299 -9.78 1.16 -3.48
C PRO A 299 -9.15 1.56 -2.13
N PRO A 300 -8.99 2.87 -1.88
CA PRO A 300 -8.35 3.37 -0.66
C PRO A 300 -9.26 3.25 0.58
N VAL A 301 -9.89 2.10 0.76
CA VAL A 301 -10.76 1.77 1.90
C VAL A 301 -9.97 0.98 2.92
N GLY A 302 -9.93 1.45 4.16
CA GLY A 302 -9.22 0.78 5.25
C GLY A 302 -7.71 0.66 5.04
N ALA A 303 -7.10 1.56 4.26
CA ALA A 303 -5.65 1.65 4.03
C ALA A 303 -4.98 0.35 3.54
N GLN A 304 -5.67 -0.51 2.76
CA GLN A 304 -5.15 -1.84 2.41
C GLN A 304 -4.02 -1.83 1.37
N GLY A 305 -3.99 -0.89 0.41
CA GLY A 305 -3.12 -0.95 -0.77
C GLY A 305 -1.65 -1.24 -0.47
N LEU A 306 -0.93 -0.30 0.14
CA LEU A 306 0.49 -0.49 0.44
C LEU A 306 0.71 -1.54 1.53
N ASN A 307 -0.19 -1.65 2.52
CA ASN A 307 -0.05 -2.65 3.58
C ASN A 307 -0.08 -4.11 3.05
N LEU A 308 -0.87 -4.37 2.01
CA LEU A 308 -0.82 -5.65 1.28
C LEU A 308 0.52 -5.82 0.56
N GLY A 309 1.03 -4.77 -0.10
CA GLY A 309 2.33 -4.81 -0.78
C GLY A 309 3.51 -5.05 0.17
N LEU A 310 3.49 -4.47 1.38
CA LEU A 310 4.49 -4.74 2.42
C LEU A 310 4.41 -6.20 2.90
N ARG A 311 3.21 -6.75 2.99
CA ARG A 311 3.00 -8.15 3.33
C ARG A 311 3.44 -9.10 2.22
N ASP A 312 3.28 -8.71 0.95
CA ASP A 312 3.85 -9.43 -0.19
C ASP A 312 5.36 -9.50 -0.05
N ALA A 313 6.01 -8.34 0.16
CA ALA A 313 7.46 -8.24 0.33
C ALA A 313 7.98 -9.11 1.49
N ALA A 314 7.30 -9.07 2.63
CA ALA A 314 7.64 -9.89 3.79
C ALA A 314 7.53 -11.39 3.49
N THR A 315 6.45 -11.82 2.82
CA THR A 315 6.22 -13.22 2.45
C THR A 315 7.25 -13.71 1.43
N ILE A 316 7.56 -12.89 0.41
CA ILE A 316 8.59 -13.20 -0.60
C ILE A 316 9.94 -13.42 0.08
N ALA A 317 10.35 -12.48 0.94
CA ALA A 317 11.64 -12.52 1.59
C ALA A 317 11.78 -13.73 2.56
N GLU A 318 10.72 -14.06 3.28
CA GLU A 318 10.67 -15.24 4.15
C GLU A 318 10.90 -16.52 3.34
N LEU A 319 10.11 -16.75 2.29
CA LEU A 319 10.18 -17.97 1.49
C LEU A 319 11.45 -18.07 0.65
N ALA A 320 11.89 -16.97 0.03
CA ALA A 320 13.12 -16.94 -0.75
C ALA A 320 14.35 -17.09 0.16
N GLY A 321 14.36 -16.45 1.33
CA GLY A 321 15.44 -16.57 2.30
C GLY A 321 15.56 -18.00 2.89
N GLU A 322 14.44 -18.66 3.17
CA GLU A 322 14.43 -20.06 3.61
C GLU A 322 14.97 -21.00 2.52
N ALA A 323 14.52 -20.83 1.27
CA ALA A 323 15.01 -21.60 0.14
C ALA A 323 16.50 -21.38 -0.10
N HIS A 324 16.96 -20.12 -0.07
CA HIS A 324 18.37 -19.75 -0.24
C HIS A 324 19.26 -20.41 0.82
N ARG A 325 18.89 -20.30 2.10
CA ARG A 325 19.64 -20.97 3.21
C ARG A 325 19.65 -22.49 3.10
N GLY A 326 18.58 -23.07 2.54
CA GLY A 326 18.47 -24.51 2.27
C GLY A 326 19.21 -24.97 1.02
N GLY A 327 19.84 -24.07 0.26
CA GLY A 327 20.49 -24.40 -1.03
C GLY A 327 19.50 -24.81 -2.12
N HIS A 328 18.24 -24.35 -2.01
CA HIS A 328 17.18 -24.63 -2.97
C HIS A 328 17.02 -23.50 -3.99
N ASP A 329 16.43 -23.82 -5.15
CA ASP A 329 16.10 -22.82 -6.19
C ASP A 329 15.02 -21.84 -5.68
N ILE A 330 15.43 -20.59 -5.43
CA ILE A 330 14.54 -19.54 -4.92
C ILE A 330 13.46 -19.12 -5.93
N GLY A 331 13.70 -19.31 -7.24
CA GLY A 331 12.74 -19.10 -8.32
C GLY A 331 12.00 -20.38 -8.72
N GLY A 332 12.21 -21.46 -7.99
CA GLY A 332 11.62 -22.78 -8.27
C GLY A 332 10.10 -22.85 -7.97
N GLU A 333 9.45 -23.81 -8.60
CA GLU A 333 8.00 -23.96 -8.56
C GLU A 333 7.43 -24.12 -7.13
N LEU A 334 8.17 -24.81 -6.24
CA LEU A 334 7.73 -25.01 -4.85
C LEU A 334 7.62 -23.67 -4.08
N VAL A 335 8.60 -22.79 -4.22
CA VAL A 335 8.62 -21.47 -3.58
C VAL A 335 7.49 -20.62 -4.15
N LEU A 336 7.38 -20.58 -5.48
CA LEU A 336 6.37 -19.81 -6.18
C LEU A 336 4.95 -20.27 -5.85
N ALA A 337 4.68 -21.57 -5.82
CA ALA A 337 3.37 -22.13 -5.48
C ALA A 337 3.00 -21.84 -4.01
N HIS A 338 3.96 -21.88 -3.09
CA HIS A 338 3.71 -21.54 -1.68
C HIS A 338 3.35 -20.06 -1.53
N TYR A 339 4.14 -19.18 -2.16
CA TYR A 339 3.86 -17.75 -2.21
C TYR A 339 2.46 -17.46 -2.80
N ASP A 340 2.15 -18.01 -3.97
CA ASP A 340 0.85 -17.83 -4.63
C ASP A 340 -0.31 -18.23 -3.72
N LYS A 341 -0.21 -19.40 -3.08
CA LYS A 341 -1.23 -19.91 -2.16
C LYS A 341 -1.48 -18.96 -0.98
N MET A 342 -0.40 -18.51 -0.33
CA MET A 342 -0.50 -17.61 0.83
C MET A 342 -1.11 -16.27 0.44
N ARG A 343 -0.62 -15.66 -0.65
CA ARG A 343 -1.07 -14.32 -1.06
C ARG A 343 -2.48 -14.33 -1.63
N ARG A 344 -2.85 -15.35 -2.40
CA ARG A 344 -4.20 -15.51 -2.93
C ARG A 344 -5.25 -15.56 -1.83
N ALA A 345 -5.00 -16.28 -0.75
CA ALA A 345 -5.92 -16.39 0.38
C ALA A 345 -6.07 -15.04 1.11
N ASP A 346 -4.96 -14.34 1.40
CA ASP A 346 -4.96 -13.07 2.13
C ASP A 346 -5.57 -11.93 1.29
N VAL A 347 -5.08 -11.73 0.06
CA VAL A 347 -5.57 -10.67 -0.82
C VAL A 347 -7.03 -10.90 -1.21
N GLY A 348 -7.41 -12.16 -1.49
CA GLY A 348 -8.78 -12.50 -1.88
C GLY A 348 -9.80 -12.15 -0.80
N SER A 349 -9.54 -12.51 0.46
CA SER A 349 -10.44 -12.19 1.58
C SER A 349 -10.61 -10.68 1.77
N ARG A 350 -9.53 -9.91 1.66
CA ARG A 350 -9.54 -8.45 1.83
C ARG A 350 -10.19 -7.74 0.66
N THR A 351 -9.92 -8.19 -0.56
CA THR A 351 -10.55 -7.63 -1.76
C THR A 351 -12.06 -7.79 -1.71
N ILE A 352 -12.56 -8.96 -1.28
CA ILE A 352 -14.00 -9.20 -1.09
C ILE A 352 -14.57 -8.25 -0.03
N ALA A 353 -13.90 -8.09 1.12
CA ALA A 353 -14.36 -7.21 2.20
C ALA A 353 -14.42 -5.75 1.74
N VAL A 354 -13.38 -5.25 1.06
CA VAL A 354 -13.32 -3.89 0.51
C VAL A 354 -14.38 -3.67 -0.56
N ASP A 355 -14.57 -4.62 -1.50
CA ASP A 355 -15.61 -4.54 -2.54
C ASP A 355 -17.01 -4.48 -1.93
N LEU A 356 -17.30 -5.35 -0.96
CA LEU A 356 -18.58 -5.37 -0.28
C LEU A 356 -18.87 -4.06 0.47
N LEU A 357 -17.88 -3.53 1.18
CA LEU A 357 -18.00 -2.26 1.89
C LEU A 357 -18.23 -1.11 0.90
N ASN A 358 -17.40 -0.99 -0.13
CA ASN A 358 -17.54 0.07 -1.13
C ASN A 358 -18.91 0.03 -1.83
N ARG A 359 -19.38 -1.15 -2.24
CA ARG A 359 -20.71 -1.31 -2.85
C ARG A 359 -21.85 -0.98 -1.89
N SER A 360 -21.70 -1.29 -0.60
CA SER A 360 -22.72 -0.95 0.40
C SER A 360 -22.91 0.57 0.56
N LEU A 361 -21.88 1.37 0.27
CA LEU A 361 -21.96 2.83 0.24
C LEU A 361 -22.67 3.35 -1.01
N LEU A 362 -22.44 2.72 -2.16
CA LEU A 362 -23.00 3.13 -3.46
C LEU A 362 -24.47 2.72 -3.67
N THR A 363 -25.00 1.80 -2.88
CA THR A 363 -26.36 1.29 -3.10
C THR A 363 -27.42 2.12 -2.42
N ASP A 364 -28.54 2.35 -3.12
CA ASP A 364 -29.73 3.00 -2.56
C ASP A 364 -30.76 2.00 -2.03
N LEU A 365 -30.44 0.70 -2.07
CA LEU A 365 -31.35 -0.35 -1.55
C LEU A 365 -31.49 -0.26 -0.03
N LEU A 366 -32.70 0.08 0.45
CA LEU A 366 -33.02 0.20 1.88
C LEU A 366 -32.59 -0.99 2.75
N PRO A 367 -32.75 -2.26 2.34
CA PRO A 367 -32.30 -3.39 3.15
C PRO A 367 -30.79 -3.41 3.37
N VAL A 368 -29.99 -3.05 2.36
CA VAL A 368 -28.51 -3.01 2.46
C VAL A 368 -28.06 -1.88 3.37
N GLN A 369 -28.72 -0.71 3.27
CA GLN A 369 -28.46 0.42 4.14
C GLN A 369 -28.84 0.10 5.60
N GLY A 370 -30.00 -0.55 5.81
CA GLY A 370 -30.41 -1.03 7.11
C GLY A 370 -29.43 -2.03 7.71
N ALA A 371 -28.97 -2.99 6.91
CA ALA A 371 -27.97 -3.97 7.35
C ALA A 371 -26.63 -3.30 7.74
N ARG A 372 -26.16 -2.30 6.97
CA ARG A 372 -24.97 -1.50 7.31
C ARG A 372 -25.17 -0.73 8.62
N GLY A 373 -26.30 -0.04 8.78
CA GLY A 373 -26.63 0.69 10.00
C GLY A 373 -26.71 -0.23 11.22
N LEU A 374 -27.34 -1.40 11.09
CA LEU A 374 -27.38 -2.43 12.15
C LEU A 374 -25.99 -2.98 12.47
N GLY A 375 -25.15 -3.19 11.45
CA GLY A 375 -23.76 -3.62 11.62
C GLY A 375 -22.95 -2.62 12.44
N LEU A 376 -23.01 -1.34 12.09
CA LEU A 376 -22.35 -0.26 12.84
C LEU A 376 -22.90 -0.14 14.27
N TYR A 377 -24.23 -0.26 14.44
CA TYR A 377 -24.86 -0.27 15.76
C TYR A 377 -24.39 -1.46 16.62
N ALA A 378 -24.30 -2.65 16.01
CA ALA A 378 -23.78 -3.84 16.70
C ALA A 378 -22.31 -3.68 17.11
N LEU A 379 -21.48 -3.10 16.25
CA LEU A 379 -20.09 -2.78 16.54
C LEU A 379 -19.95 -1.74 17.66
N ASP A 380 -20.88 -0.80 17.77
CA ASP A 380 -20.91 0.16 18.86
C ASP A 380 -21.26 -0.49 20.21
N ARG A 381 -22.16 -1.48 20.23
CA ARG A 381 -22.75 -2.06 21.44
C ARG A 381 -22.15 -3.39 21.89
N ILE A 382 -21.61 -4.19 20.99
CA ILE A 382 -21.11 -5.55 21.28
C ILE A 382 -19.58 -5.53 21.36
N GLY A 383 -19.03 -5.26 22.54
CA GLY A 383 -17.60 -5.14 22.77
C GLY A 383 -16.73 -6.31 22.25
N PRO A 384 -17.09 -7.60 22.44
CA PRO A 384 -16.32 -8.71 21.85
C PRO A 384 -16.28 -8.71 20.32
N LEU A 385 -17.43 -8.43 19.66
CA LEU A 385 -17.50 -8.32 18.19
C LEU A 385 -16.67 -7.14 17.70
N ARG A 386 -16.79 -6.00 18.35
CA ARG A 386 -16.04 -4.78 18.09
C ARG A 386 -14.52 -5.07 18.11
N ARG A 387 -14.00 -5.64 19.19
CA ARG A 387 -12.58 -5.98 19.31
C ARG A 387 -12.12 -7.02 18.31
N ALA A 388 -12.96 -7.99 17.96
CA ALA A 388 -12.63 -8.98 16.93
C ALA A 388 -12.45 -8.33 15.55
N VAL A 389 -13.37 -7.44 15.17
CA VAL A 389 -13.30 -6.68 13.90
C VAL A 389 -12.08 -5.76 13.88
N MET A 390 -11.81 -5.05 14.98
CA MET A 390 -10.62 -4.19 15.10
C MET A 390 -9.33 -4.98 14.92
N ARG A 391 -9.17 -6.11 15.59
CA ARG A 391 -7.99 -6.97 15.47
C ARG A 391 -7.82 -7.50 14.05
N GLU A 392 -8.89 -7.99 13.44
CA GLU A 392 -8.83 -8.51 12.06
C GLU A 392 -8.49 -7.41 11.05
N GLY A 393 -8.96 -6.18 11.27
CA GLY A 393 -8.65 -5.03 10.41
C GLY A 393 -7.18 -4.64 10.44
N VAL A 394 -6.52 -4.70 11.59
CA VAL A 394 -5.16 -4.17 11.81
C VAL A 394 -4.09 -5.27 11.75
N ALA A 395 -4.37 -6.43 12.34
CA ALA A 395 -3.44 -7.56 12.47
C ALA A 395 -4.21 -8.88 12.32
N PRO A 396 -4.50 -9.33 11.10
CA PRO A 396 -5.27 -10.54 10.87
C PRO A 396 -4.62 -11.76 11.51
N HIS A 397 -5.47 -12.66 12.03
CA HIS A 397 -5.03 -13.91 12.66
C HIS A 397 -4.50 -14.96 11.67
N ALA A 398 -4.78 -14.81 10.36
CA ALA A 398 -4.18 -15.66 9.34
C ALA A 398 -2.64 -15.57 9.41
N ALA A 399 -1.94 -16.66 9.18
CA ALA A 399 -0.49 -16.78 9.30
C ALA A 399 0.24 -15.55 8.72
N GLN A 400 0.64 -14.65 9.61
CA GLN A 400 1.40 -13.46 9.22
C GLN A 400 2.85 -13.85 8.96
N PRO A 401 3.51 -13.28 7.95
CA PRO A 401 4.95 -13.44 7.73
C PRO A 401 5.73 -13.03 8.99
N ARG A 402 6.91 -13.62 9.17
CA ARG A 402 7.79 -13.38 10.33
C ARG A 402 8.04 -11.89 10.60
N LEU A 403 8.38 -11.14 9.55
CA LEU A 403 8.58 -9.68 9.67
C LEU A 403 7.37 -8.94 10.26
N MET A 404 6.14 -9.35 9.89
CA MET A 404 4.91 -8.74 10.41
C MET A 404 4.64 -9.09 11.89
N ARG A 405 5.36 -10.08 12.44
CA ARG A 405 5.33 -10.47 13.85
C ARG A 405 6.53 -9.92 14.63
N GLY A 406 7.42 -9.16 13.98
CA GLY A 406 8.65 -8.64 14.59
C GLY A 406 9.77 -9.68 14.69
N GLU A 407 9.69 -10.76 13.92
CA GLU A 407 10.69 -11.82 13.90
C GLU A 407 11.65 -11.62 12.71
N ALA A 408 12.95 -11.75 12.94
CA ALA A 408 13.95 -11.70 11.88
C ALA A 408 13.80 -12.89 10.89
N ILE A 409 14.19 -12.66 9.63
CA ILE A 409 14.10 -13.61 8.52
C ILE A 409 15.46 -14.14 8.09
#